data_e587dc90367eccbfc8c9114099d5587b
#
_entry.id   e587dc90367eccbfc8c9114099d5587b
#
_cell.length_a   1.000
_cell.length_b   1.000
_cell.length_c   1.000
_cell.angle_alpha   90.00
_cell.angle_beta   90.00
_cell.angle_gamma   90.00
#
_symmetry.space_group_name_H-M   'P 1'
#
loop_
_entity.id
_entity.type
_entity.pdbx_description
1 polymer ?
#
loop_
_entity_poly.entity_id
_entity_poly.type
_entity_poly.pdbx_seq_one_letter_code
_entity_poly.pdbx_strand_id
1 'polypeptide(L)'
;MKLLLENWRKYINESKLRVFDFDDTIAKSDSNIYITTDTGEKITMTPTEYATHKVNPDYEYNFSEFDEVINPREIKQITNIVRNTLNAGTEGREIAILTARAREAEGPIRDYLESIGLDTSKITFELLGSSDPADKAAWIANRIENGATDVLFFDDSGKNVDAVEALARRYPEIKIRARKVKYANDIAENTN
;
A
#
# COMPACT_ATOMS: atom_id res chain seq x y z
N MET A 1 -33.03 20.17 17.80
CA MET A 1 -31.81 20.97 17.60
C MET A 1 -30.52 20.23 17.97
N LYS A 2 -30.46 19.50 19.09
CA LYS A 2 -29.25 18.75 19.52
C LYS A 2 -28.83 17.68 18.51
N LEU A 3 -29.77 16.90 17.99
CA LEU A 3 -29.51 15.84 16.97
C LEU A 3 -29.00 16.40 15.63
N LEU A 4 -29.45 17.56 15.21
CA LEU A 4 -29.00 18.24 13.99
C LEU A 4 -27.55 18.74 14.14
N LEU A 5 -27.19 19.26 15.32
CA LEU A 5 -25.83 19.72 15.64
C LEU A 5 -24.84 18.55 15.79
N GLU A 6 -25.29 17.41 16.33
CA GLU A 6 -24.48 16.19 16.44
C GLU A 6 -24.23 15.56 15.06
N ASN A 7 -25.26 15.52 14.20
CA ASN A 7 -25.11 15.09 12.81
C ASN A 7 -24.24 16.05 11.99
N TRP A 8 -24.35 17.35 12.22
CA TRP A 8 -23.50 18.36 11.58
C TRP A 8 -22.03 18.24 12.01
N ARG A 9 -21.76 18.03 13.30
CA ARG A 9 -20.41 17.78 13.82
C ARG A 9 -19.81 16.51 13.24
N LYS A 10 -20.62 15.47 13.05
CA LYS A 10 -20.18 14.22 12.40
C LYS A 10 -19.84 14.44 10.92
N TYR A 11 -20.56 15.32 10.23
CA TYR A 11 -20.32 15.68 8.82
C TYR A 11 -19.08 16.58 8.63
N ILE A 12 -18.81 17.46 9.60
CA ILE A 12 -17.66 18.38 9.56
C ILE A 12 -16.34 17.69 9.90
N ASN A 13 -16.38 16.54 10.58
CA ASN A 13 -15.21 15.80 11.03
C ASN A 13 -14.95 14.49 10.27
N GLU A 14 -15.51 14.30 9.06
CA GLU A 14 -15.14 13.15 8.24
C GLU A 14 -13.71 13.34 7.73
N SER A 15 -12.74 12.77 8.43
CA SER A 15 -11.37 12.63 7.95
C SER A 15 -11.25 11.35 7.12
N LYS A 16 -10.98 11.49 5.83
CA LYS A 16 -10.86 10.38 4.88
C LYS A 16 -9.40 9.99 4.72
N LEU A 17 -9.10 8.73 4.96
CA LEU A 17 -7.78 8.16 4.71
C LEU A 17 -7.85 7.27 3.45
N ARG A 18 -6.99 7.55 2.48
CA ARG A 18 -6.86 6.81 1.23
C ARG A 18 -5.46 6.27 1.13
N VAL A 19 -5.32 4.96 1.30
CA VAL A 19 -4.02 4.29 1.41
C VAL A 19 -3.84 3.34 0.23
N PHE A 20 -2.67 3.42 -0.39
CA PHE A 20 -2.30 2.59 -1.52
C PHE A 20 -0.94 1.97 -1.23
N ASP A 21 -0.84 0.66 -1.39
CA ASP A 21 0.45 0.01 -1.50
C ASP A 21 1.13 0.40 -2.83
N PHE A 22 2.43 0.18 -2.97
CA PHE A 22 3.18 0.55 -4.17
C PHE A 22 3.37 -0.63 -5.12
N ASP A 23 4.08 -1.67 -4.67
CA ASP A 23 4.43 -2.80 -5.52
C ASP A 23 3.19 -3.62 -5.87
N ASP A 24 3.08 -3.97 -7.15
CA ASP A 24 1.96 -4.73 -7.68
C ASP A 24 0.56 -4.12 -7.37
N THR A 25 0.54 -2.89 -6.86
CA THR A 25 -0.66 -2.08 -6.60
C THR A 25 -0.69 -0.81 -7.46
N ILE A 26 0.28 0.09 -7.31
CA ILE A 26 0.42 1.30 -8.15
C ILE A 26 1.26 0.99 -9.38
N ALA A 27 2.36 0.28 -9.21
CA ALA A 27 3.26 -0.10 -10.27
C ALA A 27 3.73 -1.54 -10.11
N LYS A 28 3.94 -2.20 -11.24
CA LYS A 28 4.71 -3.45 -11.30
C LYS A 28 6.15 -3.09 -11.63
N SER A 29 7.09 -3.42 -10.75
CA SER A 29 8.52 -3.26 -10.96
C SER A 29 9.18 -4.60 -11.30
N ASP A 30 10.39 -4.54 -11.88
CA ASP A 30 11.20 -5.73 -12.16
C ASP A 30 12.26 -5.97 -11.06
N SER A 31 12.04 -5.45 -9.83
CA SER A 31 12.94 -5.65 -8.71
C SER A 31 12.96 -7.12 -8.26
N ASN A 32 14.16 -7.66 -8.05
CA ASN A 32 14.38 -9.03 -7.63
C ASN A 32 14.94 -9.10 -6.21
N ILE A 33 14.80 -10.25 -5.58
CA ILE A 33 15.44 -10.62 -4.32
C ILE A 33 16.57 -11.58 -4.63
N TYR A 34 17.77 -11.27 -4.15
CA TYR A 34 18.93 -12.14 -4.27
C TYR A 34 19.20 -12.85 -2.95
N ILE A 35 19.32 -14.17 -3.01
CA ILE A 35 19.50 -15.02 -1.85
C ILE A 35 20.83 -15.74 -2.01
N THR A 36 21.66 -15.72 -0.96
CA THR A 36 22.87 -16.54 -0.87
C THR A 36 22.63 -17.60 0.20
N THR A 37 22.73 -18.87 -0.17
CA THR A 37 22.58 -19.99 0.75
C THR A 37 23.82 -20.13 1.65
N ASP A 38 23.72 -20.91 2.70
CA ASP A 38 24.84 -21.28 3.59
C ASP A 38 25.99 -22.00 2.85
N THR A 39 25.69 -22.64 1.71
CA THR A 39 26.69 -23.27 0.83
C THR A 39 27.26 -22.31 -0.21
N GLY A 40 26.80 -21.04 -0.26
CA GLY A 40 27.24 -20.02 -1.22
C GLY A 40 26.53 -20.09 -2.58
N GLU A 41 25.50 -20.91 -2.74
CA GLU A 41 24.64 -20.90 -3.92
C GLU A 41 23.85 -19.59 -4.01
N LYS A 42 23.76 -19.01 -5.22
CA LYS A 42 23.01 -17.77 -5.48
C LYS A 42 21.69 -18.09 -6.15
N ILE A 43 20.60 -17.63 -5.54
CA ILE A 43 19.24 -17.77 -6.04
C ILE A 43 18.69 -16.37 -6.28
N THR A 44 18.00 -16.17 -7.41
CA THR A 44 17.26 -14.94 -7.71
C THR A 44 15.76 -15.25 -7.68
N MET A 45 14.99 -14.45 -6.96
CA MET A 45 13.54 -14.60 -6.86
C MET A 45 12.84 -13.29 -7.22
N THR A 46 11.72 -13.42 -7.89
CA THR A 46 10.74 -12.32 -8.01
C THR A 46 10.00 -12.12 -6.69
N PRO A 47 9.34 -10.96 -6.48
CA PRO A 47 8.49 -10.73 -5.30
C PRO A 47 7.42 -11.81 -5.12
N THR A 48 6.80 -12.26 -6.22
CA THR A 48 5.76 -13.30 -6.19
C THR A 48 6.31 -14.65 -5.71
N GLU A 49 7.50 -15.04 -6.18
CA GLU A 49 8.16 -16.26 -5.71
C GLU A 49 8.57 -16.17 -4.26
N TYR A 50 9.10 -15.00 -3.86
CA TYR A 50 9.49 -14.76 -2.47
C TYR A 50 8.30 -14.77 -1.50
N ALA A 51 7.14 -14.28 -1.92
CA ALA A 51 5.92 -14.27 -1.08
C ALA A 51 5.48 -15.68 -0.62
N THR A 52 5.88 -16.72 -1.36
CA THR A 52 5.64 -18.13 -1.04
C THR A 52 6.87 -18.87 -0.51
N HIS A 53 8.03 -18.19 -0.54
CA HIS A 53 9.30 -18.75 -0.08
C HIS A 53 9.31 -18.87 1.46
N LYS A 54 9.79 -20.02 1.94
CA LYS A 54 10.01 -20.22 3.37
C LYS A 54 11.38 -19.64 3.73
N VAL A 55 11.39 -18.53 4.47
CA VAL A 55 12.62 -17.89 4.93
C VAL A 55 13.47 -18.88 5.75
N ASN A 56 14.74 -19.02 5.36
CA ASN A 56 15.72 -19.79 6.09
C ASN A 56 16.68 -18.82 6.82
N PRO A 57 16.81 -18.88 8.16
CA PRO A 57 17.64 -17.95 8.93
C PRO A 57 19.14 -18.06 8.62
N ASP A 58 19.58 -19.15 8.01
CA ASP A 58 21.00 -19.38 7.64
C ASP A 58 21.34 -18.80 6.25
N TYR A 59 20.36 -18.20 5.54
CA TYR A 59 20.56 -17.61 4.23
C TYR A 59 20.68 -16.08 4.34
N GLU A 60 21.48 -15.50 3.45
CA GLU A 60 21.55 -14.04 3.28
C GLU A 60 20.56 -13.59 2.23
N TYR A 61 19.73 -12.59 2.58
CA TYR A 61 18.71 -12.00 1.68
C TYR A 61 19.11 -10.58 1.33
N ASN A 62 19.20 -10.27 0.05
CA ASN A 62 19.52 -8.94 -0.47
C ASN A 62 18.33 -8.37 -1.22
N PHE A 63 17.78 -7.28 -0.69
CA PHE A 63 16.64 -6.54 -1.22
C PHE A 63 17.05 -5.19 -1.85
N SER A 64 18.33 -4.98 -2.16
CA SER A 64 18.82 -3.67 -2.61
C SER A 64 18.16 -3.14 -3.89
N GLU A 65 17.62 -4.02 -4.75
CA GLU A 65 16.83 -3.55 -5.91
C GLU A 65 15.50 -2.90 -5.53
N PHE A 66 15.03 -3.08 -4.28
CA PHE A 66 13.84 -2.41 -3.78
C PHE A 66 14.11 -0.99 -3.27
N ASP A 67 15.38 -0.57 -3.19
CA ASP A 67 15.74 0.82 -2.96
C ASP A 67 15.49 1.68 -4.20
N GLU A 68 15.35 1.03 -5.39
CA GLU A 68 15.09 1.64 -6.68
C GLU A 68 13.72 1.22 -7.24
N VAL A 69 13.25 1.91 -8.28
CA VAL A 69 12.04 1.55 -9.03
C VAL A 69 12.43 1.12 -10.44
N ILE A 70 12.69 -0.18 -10.62
CA ILE A 70 13.27 -0.75 -11.84
C ILE A 70 12.17 -1.07 -12.87
N ASN A 71 12.29 -0.47 -14.08
CA ASN A 71 11.37 -0.70 -15.21
C ASN A 71 9.89 -0.68 -14.82
N PRO A 72 9.40 0.38 -14.13
CA PRO A 72 8.05 0.40 -13.60
C PRO A 72 7.00 0.43 -14.71
N ARG A 73 5.96 -0.36 -14.53
CA ARG A 73 4.77 -0.39 -15.38
C ARG A 73 3.56 0.05 -14.57
N GLU A 74 2.93 1.14 -15.01
CA GLU A 74 1.78 1.76 -14.33
C GLU A 74 0.57 0.81 -14.27
N ILE A 75 -0.03 0.63 -13.10
CA ILE A 75 -1.31 -0.04 -12.93
C ILE A 75 -2.42 1.03 -13.01
N LYS A 76 -2.82 1.37 -14.24
CA LYS A 76 -3.71 2.50 -14.55
C LYS A 76 -5.03 2.50 -13.77
N GLN A 77 -5.55 1.33 -13.43
CA GLN A 77 -6.78 1.23 -12.64
C GLN A 77 -6.62 1.91 -11.29
N ILE A 78 -5.50 1.73 -10.62
CA ILE A 78 -5.23 2.29 -9.29
C ILE A 78 -4.74 3.73 -9.40
N THR A 79 -3.79 4.02 -10.30
CA THR A 79 -3.28 5.40 -10.46
C THR A 79 -4.38 6.38 -10.88
N ASN A 80 -5.39 5.95 -11.63
CA ASN A 80 -6.57 6.77 -11.91
C ASN A 80 -7.39 7.06 -10.64
N ILE A 81 -7.47 6.13 -9.70
CA ILE A 81 -8.12 6.39 -8.40
C ILE A 81 -7.31 7.41 -7.60
N VAL A 82 -5.98 7.27 -7.55
CA VAL A 82 -5.08 8.23 -6.90
C VAL A 82 -5.25 9.61 -7.53
N ARG A 83 -5.17 9.71 -8.86
CA ARG A 83 -5.31 10.97 -9.62
C ARG A 83 -6.65 11.65 -9.36
N ASN A 84 -7.75 10.89 -9.42
CA ASN A 84 -9.08 11.42 -9.14
C ASN A 84 -9.21 11.87 -7.68
N THR A 85 -8.54 11.16 -6.75
CA THR A 85 -8.55 11.52 -5.33
C THR A 85 -7.79 12.82 -5.08
N LEU A 86 -6.62 13.00 -5.72
CA LEU A 86 -5.82 14.23 -5.68
C LEU A 86 -6.59 15.42 -6.28
N ASN A 87 -7.23 15.22 -7.43
CA ASN A 87 -8.02 16.24 -8.13
C ASN A 87 -9.26 16.67 -7.33
N ALA A 88 -9.83 15.78 -6.52
CA ALA A 88 -10.96 16.10 -5.65
C ALA A 88 -10.56 16.95 -4.43
N GLY A 89 -9.27 17.25 -4.28
CA GLY A 89 -8.71 18.03 -3.17
C GLY A 89 -8.40 17.19 -1.94
N THR A 90 -7.53 17.77 -1.08
CA THR A 90 -7.04 17.11 0.13
C THR A 90 -7.71 17.61 1.42
N GLU A 91 -8.66 18.56 1.32
CA GLU A 91 -9.39 19.05 2.48
C GLU A 91 -10.18 17.91 3.14
N GLY A 92 -9.90 17.65 4.43
CA GLY A 92 -10.49 16.53 5.18
C GLY A 92 -10.10 15.15 4.61
N ARG A 93 -9.00 15.05 3.86
CA ARG A 93 -8.54 13.81 3.24
C ARG A 93 -7.02 13.70 3.26
N GLU A 94 -6.52 12.59 3.78
CA GLU A 94 -5.13 12.17 3.64
C GLU A 94 -5.03 11.11 2.54
N ILE A 95 -4.01 11.24 1.69
CA ILE A 95 -3.64 10.24 0.67
C ILE A 95 -2.26 9.74 1.06
N ALA A 96 -2.09 8.44 1.17
CA ALA A 96 -0.83 7.84 1.57
C ALA A 96 -0.41 6.69 0.65
N ILE A 97 0.89 6.62 0.40
CA ILE A 97 1.57 5.42 -0.09
C ILE A 97 2.13 4.71 1.14
N LEU A 98 1.70 3.47 1.35
CA LEU A 98 2.09 2.63 2.48
C LEU A 98 2.70 1.34 1.94
N THR A 99 4.03 1.26 1.92
CA THR A 99 4.76 0.16 1.29
C THR A 99 5.67 -0.58 2.26
N ALA A 100 5.94 -1.85 1.94
CA ALA A 100 6.93 -2.66 2.65
C ALA A 100 8.38 -2.26 2.35
N ARG A 101 8.62 -1.45 1.31
CA ARG A 101 9.96 -0.97 0.96
C ARG A 101 10.59 -0.19 2.11
N ALA A 102 11.91 -0.17 2.15
CA ALA A 102 12.68 0.62 3.09
C ALA A 102 12.70 2.10 2.69
N ARG A 103 13.11 2.96 3.63
CA ARG A 103 13.05 4.44 3.47
C ARG A 103 13.87 4.96 2.27
N GLU A 104 14.90 4.24 1.88
CA GLU A 104 15.78 4.54 0.75
C GLU A 104 15.00 4.64 -0.57
N ALA A 105 13.91 3.88 -0.71
CA ALA A 105 13.06 3.88 -1.90
C ALA A 105 12.16 5.11 -2.04
N GLU A 106 12.05 6.00 -1.05
CA GLU A 106 11.10 7.12 -1.09
C GLU A 106 11.37 8.04 -2.30
N GLY A 107 12.63 8.42 -2.53
CA GLY A 107 13.02 9.26 -3.66
C GLY A 107 12.62 8.65 -5.00
N PRO A 108 13.11 7.44 -5.34
CA PRO A 108 12.72 6.73 -6.56
C PRO A 108 11.21 6.54 -6.75
N ILE A 109 10.47 6.26 -5.69
CA ILE A 109 9.00 6.17 -5.76
C ILE A 109 8.37 7.52 -6.12
N ARG A 110 8.81 8.62 -5.49
CA ARG A 110 8.33 9.98 -5.78
C ARG A 110 8.60 10.35 -7.23
N ASP A 111 9.84 10.16 -7.69
CA ASP A 111 10.27 10.47 -9.07
C ASP A 111 9.41 9.72 -10.10
N TYR A 112 9.15 8.44 -9.84
CA TYR A 112 8.25 7.66 -10.69
C TYR A 112 6.82 8.20 -10.70
N LEU A 113 6.24 8.49 -9.53
CA LEU A 113 4.86 8.99 -9.43
C LEU A 113 4.72 10.35 -10.12
N GLU A 114 5.72 11.24 -10.00
CA GLU A 114 5.76 12.52 -10.70
C GLU A 114 5.88 12.33 -12.22
N SER A 115 6.66 11.36 -12.67
CA SER A 115 6.83 11.04 -14.10
C SER A 115 5.51 10.62 -14.77
N ILE A 116 4.58 10.05 -14.01
CA ILE A 116 3.22 9.69 -14.48
C ILE A 116 2.17 10.77 -14.16
N GLY A 117 2.60 11.96 -13.70
CA GLY A 117 1.76 13.14 -13.51
C GLY A 117 0.97 13.16 -12.20
N LEU A 118 1.45 12.52 -11.14
CA LEU A 118 0.87 12.62 -9.80
C LEU A 118 1.61 13.67 -8.97
N ASP A 119 0.87 14.54 -8.29
CA ASP A 119 1.42 15.58 -7.40
C ASP A 119 1.81 14.95 -6.05
N THR A 120 3.08 14.57 -5.93
CA THR A 120 3.61 13.89 -4.73
C THR A 120 3.68 14.79 -3.50
N SER A 121 3.61 16.12 -3.67
CA SER A 121 3.58 17.05 -2.55
C SER A 121 2.33 16.92 -1.67
N LYS A 122 1.29 16.27 -2.20
CA LYS A 122 0.00 16.02 -1.54
C LYS A 122 -0.16 14.59 -1.03
N ILE A 123 0.90 13.80 -1.10
CA ILE A 123 0.89 12.38 -0.72
C ILE A 123 1.81 12.18 0.49
N THR A 124 1.29 11.56 1.52
CA THR A 124 2.08 11.04 2.64
C THR A 124 2.78 9.75 2.20
N PHE A 125 4.06 9.62 2.51
CA PHE A 125 4.82 8.40 2.25
C PHE A 125 5.19 7.73 3.56
N GLU A 126 4.84 6.46 3.68
CA GLU A 126 5.26 5.60 4.78
C GLU A 126 5.88 4.33 4.22
N LEU A 127 7.17 4.20 4.45
CA LEU A 127 7.98 3.07 4.02
C LEU A 127 8.40 2.28 5.27
N LEU A 128 7.81 1.11 5.43
CA LEU A 128 7.88 0.35 6.68
C LEU A 128 9.20 -0.44 6.84
N GLY A 129 9.85 -0.78 5.73
CA GLY A 129 11.01 -1.69 5.75
C GLY A 129 10.63 -3.09 6.27
N SER A 130 9.36 -3.44 6.17
CA SER A 130 8.80 -4.69 6.71
C SER A 130 7.65 -5.18 5.83
N SER A 131 7.61 -6.49 5.61
CA SER A 131 6.52 -7.17 4.89
C SER A 131 5.47 -7.80 5.83
N ASP A 132 5.56 -7.55 7.16
CA ASP A 132 4.56 -8.04 8.11
C ASP A 132 3.24 -7.28 7.92
N PRO A 133 2.13 -7.98 7.62
CA PRO A 133 0.82 -7.36 7.49
C PRO A 133 0.36 -6.58 8.74
N ALA A 134 0.86 -6.96 9.91
CA ALA A 134 0.55 -6.29 11.16
C ALA A 134 1.08 -4.85 11.19
N ASP A 135 2.20 -4.55 10.53
CA ASP A 135 2.78 -3.21 10.50
C ASP A 135 1.92 -2.25 9.68
N LYS A 136 1.41 -2.67 8.52
CA LYS A 136 0.45 -1.88 7.74
C LYS A 136 -0.85 -1.63 8.52
N ALA A 137 -1.38 -2.67 9.17
CA ALA A 137 -2.57 -2.54 9.98
C ALA A 137 -2.35 -1.60 11.19
N ALA A 138 -1.18 -1.69 11.86
CA ALA A 138 -0.83 -0.82 12.98
C ALA A 138 -0.72 0.66 12.56
N TRP A 139 -0.12 0.93 11.40
CA TRP A 139 -0.04 2.29 10.87
C TRP A 139 -1.44 2.87 10.60
N ILE A 140 -2.33 2.10 9.94
CA ILE A 140 -3.72 2.52 9.68
C ILE A 140 -4.48 2.70 11.00
N ALA A 141 -4.31 1.81 11.98
CA ALA A 141 -4.93 1.94 13.30
C ALA A 141 -4.51 3.24 13.99
N ASN A 142 -3.23 3.61 13.92
CA ASN A 142 -2.74 4.88 14.43
C ASN A 142 -3.43 6.08 13.77
N ARG A 143 -3.66 6.05 12.44
CA ARG A 143 -4.40 7.12 11.74
C ARG A 143 -5.86 7.19 12.18
N ILE A 144 -6.51 6.06 12.46
CA ILE A 144 -7.86 6.01 13.00
C ILE A 144 -7.89 6.65 14.41
N GLU A 145 -6.95 6.30 15.26
CA GLU A 145 -6.81 6.87 16.61
C GLU A 145 -6.54 8.38 16.59
N ASN A 146 -5.93 8.88 15.51
CA ASN A 146 -5.71 10.31 15.24
C ASN A 146 -6.82 10.98 14.41
N GLY A 147 -7.98 10.34 14.25
CA GLY A 147 -9.18 10.98 13.74
C GLY A 147 -9.65 10.58 12.34
N ALA A 148 -9.02 9.60 11.69
CA ALA A 148 -9.54 9.08 10.42
C ALA A 148 -10.84 8.29 10.67
N THR A 149 -11.91 8.62 9.92
CA THR A 149 -13.25 8.04 10.10
C THR A 149 -13.74 7.24 8.89
N ASP A 150 -13.09 7.40 7.72
CA ASP A 150 -13.38 6.65 6.49
C ASP A 150 -12.06 6.23 5.85
N VAL A 151 -11.71 4.97 5.98
CA VAL A 151 -10.49 4.35 5.46
C VAL A 151 -10.80 3.56 4.19
N LEU A 152 -10.01 3.80 3.15
CA LEU A 152 -10.00 2.98 1.94
C LEU A 152 -8.55 2.59 1.65
N PHE A 153 -8.29 1.30 1.65
CA PHE A 153 -6.97 0.69 1.47
C PHE A 153 -6.95 -0.19 0.23
N PHE A 154 -5.91 -0.08 -0.58
CA PHE A 154 -5.65 -0.91 -1.76
C PHE A 154 -4.29 -1.59 -1.63
N ASP A 155 -4.26 -2.90 -1.85
CA ASP A 155 -3.05 -3.72 -1.76
C ASP A 155 -3.25 -5.00 -2.60
N ASP A 156 -2.21 -5.53 -3.22
CA ASP A 156 -2.27 -6.79 -3.98
C ASP A 156 -2.20 -8.02 -3.06
N SER A 157 -1.61 -7.88 -1.86
CA SER A 157 -1.48 -8.95 -0.88
C SER A 157 -2.79 -9.18 -0.12
N GLY A 158 -3.37 -10.38 -0.26
CA GLY A 158 -4.54 -10.77 0.52
C GLY A 158 -4.28 -10.71 2.04
N LYS A 159 -3.06 -11.03 2.50
CA LYS A 159 -2.70 -10.97 3.92
C LYS A 159 -2.79 -9.55 4.47
N ASN A 160 -2.32 -8.55 3.71
CA ASN A 160 -2.40 -7.14 4.08
C ASN A 160 -3.86 -6.68 4.13
N VAL A 161 -4.65 -7.04 3.10
CA VAL A 161 -6.09 -6.73 3.03
C VAL A 161 -6.82 -7.30 4.24
N ASP A 162 -6.62 -8.59 4.54
CA ASP A 162 -7.26 -9.27 5.67
C ASP A 162 -6.89 -8.62 7.02
N ALA A 163 -5.61 -8.24 7.21
CA ALA A 163 -5.14 -7.58 8.41
C ALA A 163 -5.80 -6.21 8.62
N VAL A 164 -5.95 -5.44 7.55
CA VAL A 164 -6.63 -4.13 7.60
C VAL A 164 -8.15 -4.29 7.78
N GLU A 165 -8.78 -5.25 7.11
CA GLU A 165 -10.21 -5.54 7.31
C GLU A 165 -10.52 -5.96 8.76
N ALA A 166 -9.60 -6.68 9.40
CA ALA A 166 -9.76 -7.09 10.80
C ALA A 166 -9.88 -5.91 11.77
N LEU A 167 -9.36 -4.71 11.42
CA LEU A 167 -9.51 -3.49 12.22
C LEU A 167 -10.97 -3.07 12.39
N ALA A 168 -11.88 -3.43 11.45
CA ALA A 168 -13.30 -3.12 11.58
C ALA A 168 -13.94 -3.72 12.84
N ARG A 169 -13.37 -4.81 13.38
CA ARG A 169 -13.83 -5.40 14.65
C ARG A 169 -13.41 -4.57 15.86
N ARG A 170 -12.24 -3.91 15.76
CA ARG A 170 -11.70 -3.04 16.82
C ARG A 170 -12.32 -1.65 16.78
N TYR A 171 -12.68 -1.16 15.58
CA TYR A 171 -13.21 0.17 15.34
C TYR A 171 -14.55 0.10 14.59
N PRO A 172 -15.64 -0.39 15.24
CA PRO A 172 -16.91 -0.65 14.57
C PRO A 172 -17.63 0.62 14.07
N GLU A 173 -17.26 1.79 14.60
CA GLU A 173 -17.79 3.10 14.19
C GLU A 173 -17.08 3.68 12.96
N ILE A 174 -15.92 3.12 12.59
CA ILE A 174 -15.11 3.60 11.48
C ILE A 174 -15.44 2.81 10.22
N LYS A 175 -15.60 3.52 9.12
CA LYS A 175 -15.83 2.91 7.82
C LYS A 175 -14.50 2.42 7.24
N ILE A 176 -14.21 1.13 7.35
CA ILE A 176 -12.99 0.51 6.83
C ILE A 176 -13.35 -0.34 5.61
N ARG A 177 -12.64 -0.13 4.52
CA ARG A 177 -12.77 -0.88 3.27
C ARG A 177 -11.35 -1.18 2.77
N ALA A 178 -10.95 -2.43 2.82
CA ALA A 178 -9.75 -2.90 2.16
C ALA A 178 -10.10 -3.61 0.85
N ARG A 179 -9.27 -3.43 -0.17
CA ARG A 179 -9.50 -3.93 -1.53
C ARG A 179 -8.25 -4.60 -2.05
N LYS A 180 -8.37 -5.88 -2.35
CA LYS A 180 -7.32 -6.60 -3.07
C LYS A 180 -7.29 -6.13 -4.52
N VAL A 181 -6.12 -5.67 -4.97
CA VAL A 181 -5.86 -5.33 -6.37
C VAL A 181 -5.67 -6.63 -7.15
N LYS A 182 -6.36 -6.74 -8.27
CA LYS A 182 -6.22 -7.88 -9.21
C LYS A 182 -5.71 -7.33 -10.53
N TYR A 183 -4.69 -7.98 -11.08
CA TYR A 183 -4.20 -7.63 -12.41
C TYR A 183 -5.18 -8.07 -13.50
N ALA A 184 -5.19 -7.34 -14.62
CA ALA A 184 -5.97 -7.73 -15.79
C ALA A 184 -5.59 -9.14 -16.31
N ASN A 185 -4.36 -9.58 -16.07
CA ASN A 185 -3.86 -10.90 -16.46
C ASN A 185 -4.46 -12.04 -15.62
N ASP A 186 -4.73 -11.81 -14.31
CA ASP A 186 -5.40 -12.78 -13.44
C ASP A 186 -6.85 -13.03 -13.87
N ILE A 187 -7.46 -12.08 -14.59
CA ILE A 187 -8.83 -12.22 -15.10
C ILE A 187 -8.85 -13.12 -16.33
N ALA A 188 -7.79 -13.13 -17.14
CA ALA A 188 -7.69 -13.97 -18.35
C ALA A 188 -7.44 -15.46 -18.05
N GLU A 189 -6.77 -15.78 -16.93
CA GLU A 189 -6.49 -17.16 -16.53
C GLU A 189 -7.70 -17.87 -15.90
N ASN A 190 -8.67 -17.12 -15.37
CA ASN A 190 -9.88 -17.67 -14.74
C ASN A 190 -11.10 -17.76 -15.67
N THR A 191 -10.93 -17.51 -16.98
CA THR A 191 -12.01 -17.53 -17.98
C THR A 191 -11.85 -18.64 -19.03
N ASN A 192 -10.94 -19.61 -18.82
CA ASN A 192 -10.79 -20.82 -19.65
C ASN A 192 -11.24 -22.08 -18.92
#